data_74f00c19d292cf8e5ca9b8000f8f026d
#
_entry.id   74f00c19d292cf8e5ca9b8000f8f026d
#
_cell.length_a   1.000
_cell.length_b   1.000
_cell.length_c   1.000
_cell.angle_alpha   90.00
_cell.angle_beta   90.00
_cell.angle_gamma   90.00
#
_symmetry.space_group_name_H-M   'P 1'
#
loop_
_entity.id
_entity.type
_entity.pdbx_description
1 polymer ?
#
loop_
_entity_poly.entity_id
_entity_poly.type
_entity_poly.pdbx_seq_one_letter_code
_entity_poly.pdbx_strand_id
1 'polypeptide(L)'
;MRRQPPALSPNSNRLIGVTRTEWCATIPNRTSRNKQPATKRQILNHDLIGAVELTASATVVIAALASAFGYNAASRIRAAAWLSAWFVLVVILAATRALHYEHGLGTPGVGLAVVLPIVILCLVVGRAESLREAFHRAPVPLLVSVHTVRLLGISFVVLYATGRLPAPFAPVAGWGDIFVGATAPVVAWIVHRRVSNSRAVLWVWNVVGALDLIAAVFLGATSSPGPARLFFGEPSSAIMTTLPWLLIPGFLVPLLFAVHIGIFLRLAATDSGRKRIN
;
A
#
# COMPACT_ATOMS: atom_id res chain seq x y z
N MET A 1 -17.53 76.41 29.23
CA MET A 1 -18.60 76.35 30.25
C MET A 1 -19.64 75.31 29.81
N ARG A 2 -19.68 74.14 30.42
CA ARG A 2 -20.90 73.40 30.74
C ARG A 2 -20.53 72.15 31.57
N ARG A 3 -21.21 72.03 32.62
CA ARG A 3 -20.95 71.24 33.81
C ARG A 3 -21.27 69.76 33.62
N GLN A 4 -20.49 68.90 34.28
CA GLN A 4 -20.85 67.54 34.57
C GLN A 4 -21.97 67.46 35.61
N PRO A 5 -22.85 66.47 35.60
CA PRO A 5 -23.60 66.00 36.74
C PRO A 5 -23.02 64.69 37.36
N PRO A 6 -23.33 64.42 38.59
CA PRO A 6 -22.52 63.59 39.49
C PRO A 6 -22.87 62.13 39.55
N ALA A 7 -21.93 61.37 40.10
CA ALA A 7 -22.01 59.97 40.46
C ALA A 7 -23.13 59.69 41.52
N LEU A 8 -23.82 58.58 41.36
CA LEU A 8 -24.57 57.91 42.37
C LEU A 8 -24.02 56.51 42.62
N SER A 9 -23.68 56.31 43.87
CA SER A 9 -23.12 55.13 44.49
C SER A 9 -24.26 54.15 44.95
N PRO A 10 -23.89 52.98 45.45
CA PRO A 10 -24.57 51.68 45.24
C PRO A 10 -25.51 51.32 46.38
N ASN A 11 -26.44 50.46 46.18
CA ASN A 11 -26.68 49.37 47.15
C ASN A 11 -27.72 48.31 46.68
N SER A 12 -27.34 47.08 46.98
CA SER A 12 -28.22 45.99 47.41
C SER A 12 -29.35 45.53 46.49
N ASN A 13 -29.15 44.37 45.86
CA ASN A 13 -30.09 43.29 46.08
C ASN A 13 -29.43 41.92 45.67
N ARG A 14 -29.17 41.14 46.70
CA ARG A 14 -28.89 39.70 46.57
C ARG A 14 -30.20 39.04 46.13
N LEU A 15 -30.18 38.43 44.94
CA LEU A 15 -31.10 37.35 44.63
C LEU A 15 -30.31 36.24 43.96
N ILE A 16 -30.48 35.10 44.56
CA ILE A 16 -29.95 33.79 44.24
C ILE A 16 -30.26 33.46 42.79
N GLY A 17 -29.23 33.54 41.90
CA GLY A 17 -29.27 33.05 40.53
C GLY A 17 -28.32 31.87 40.39
N VAL A 18 -28.83 30.66 40.54
CA VAL A 18 -28.11 29.42 40.18
C VAL A 18 -27.90 29.47 38.69
N THR A 19 -26.72 29.83 38.25
CA THR A 19 -26.33 29.85 36.84
C THR A 19 -26.05 28.43 36.35
N ARG A 20 -26.79 28.07 35.34
CA ARG A 20 -26.87 26.82 34.58
C ARG A 20 -25.61 26.56 33.75
N THR A 21 -24.42 26.82 34.25
CA THR A 21 -23.16 26.76 33.48
C THR A 21 -22.08 25.84 34.07
N GLU A 22 -22.40 25.00 35.07
CA GLU A 22 -21.39 24.13 35.68
C GLU A 22 -21.48 22.63 35.32
N TRP A 23 -22.33 22.24 34.38
CA TRP A 23 -22.48 20.83 33.98
C TRP A 23 -21.71 20.42 32.70
N CYS A 24 -20.89 21.29 32.11
CA CYS A 24 -20.11 20.95 30.92
C CYS A 24 -18.59 20.77 31.11
N ALA A 25 -18.15 20.72 32.35
CA ALA A 25 -16.73 20.53 32.63
C ALA A 25 -16.53 19.25 33.44
N THR A 26 -16.47 18.10 32.79
CA THR A 26 -15.66 16.95 33.19
C THR A 26 -16.12 15.68 32.42
N ILE A 27 -16.04 15.70 31.10
CA ILE A 27 -15.86 14.47 30.37
C ILE A 27 -14.37 14.45 30.08
N PRO A 28 -13.57 13.61 30.74
CA PRO A 28 -12.18 13.45 30.34
C PRO A 28 -12.19 12.86 28.93
N ASN A 29 -11.66 13.62 27.98
CA ASN A 29 -11.44 13.17 26.60
C ASN A 29 -10.46 11.98 26.60
N ARG A 30 -11.02 10.77 26.70
CA ARG A 30 -10.32 9.50 26.90
C ARG A 30 -9.68 8.96 25.60
N THR A 31 -9.55 9.77 24.56
CA THR A 31 -9.06 9.33 23.24
C THR A 31 -7.78 9.99 22.72
N SER A 32 -7.19 10.90 23.45
CA SER A 32 -5.80 11.27 23.16
C SER A 32 -4.85 10.36 23.96
N ARG A 33 -4.75 9.09 23.58
CA ARG A 33 -3.59 8.27 23.94
C ARG A 33 -2.38 9.01 23.39
N ASN A 34 -1.67 9.71 24.27
CA ASN A 34 -0.47 10.49 24.00
C ASN A 34 0.56 9.56 23.31
N LYS A 35 0.52 9.48 21.98
CA LYS A 35 1.51 8.73 21.20
C LYS A 35 2.80 9.53 21.30
N GLN A 36 3.68 9.14 22.21
CA GLN A 36 5.00 9.72 22.27
C GLN A 36 5.69 9.56 20.92
N PRO A 37 6.31 10.62 20.37
CA PRO A 37 7.02 10.51 19.11
C PRO A 37 8.14 9.47 19.23
N ALA A 38 8.31 8.61 18.21
CA ALA A 38 9.34 7.59 18.20
C ALA A 38 10.72 8.23 18.37
N THR A 39 11.57 7.63 19.22
CA THR A 39 12.94 8.10 19.39
C THR A 39 13.75 7.89 18.10
N LYS A 40 14.80 8.70 17.90
CA LYS A 40 15.71 8.57 16.73
C LYS A 40 16.23 7.14 16.54
N ARG A 41 16.54 6.44 17.64
CA ARG A 41 16.99 5.04 17.62
C ARG A 41 15.90 4.08 17.17
N GLN A 42 14.65 4.30 17.61
CA GLN A 42 13.51 3.48 17.16
C GLN A 42 13.23 3.67 15.67
N ILE A 43 13.31 4.92 15.18
CA ILE A 43 13.14 5.22 13.76
C ILE A 43 14.18 4.48 12.93
N LEU A 44 15.46 4.57 13.30
CA LEU A 44 16.55 3.90 12.60
C LEU A 44 16.40 2.36 12.61
N ASN A 45 15.98 1.79 13.74
CA ASN A 45 15.74 0.35 13.83
C ASN A 45 14.58 -0.10 12.92
N HIS A 46 13.48 0.64 12.86
CA HIS A 46 12.36 0.31 11.97
C HIS A 46 12.76 0.43 10.49
N ASP A 47 13.55 1.43 10.13
CA ASP A 47 14.00 1.60 8.75
C ASP A 47 15.01 0.51 8.35
N LEU A 48 15.86 0.07 9.27
CA LEU A 48 16.78 -1.05 9.02
C LEU A 48 16.01 -2.37 8.86
N ILE A 49 15.06 -2.66 9.75
CA ILE A 49 14.20 -3.85 9.66
C ILE A 49 13.43 -3.82 8.34
N GLY A 50 12.79 -2.68 8.02
CA GLY A 50 12.08 -2.50 6.76
C GLY A 50 12.98 -2.70 5.53
N ALA A 51 14.24 -2.23 5.56
CA ALA A 51 15.19 -2.44 4.47
C ALA A 51 15.50 -3.94 4.26
N VAL A 52 15.73 -4.67 5.35
CA VAL A 52 15.98 -6.13 5.29
C VAL A 52 14.75 -6.87 4.78
N GLU A 53 13.57 -6.61 5.35
CA GLU A 53 12.31 -7.27 4.97
C GLU A 53 11.95 -7.01 3.51
N LEU A 54 12.01 -5.75 3.06
CA LEU A 54 11.64 -5.38 1.70
C LEU A 54 12.63 -5.92 0.66
N THR A 55 13.93 -5.91 0.97
CA THR A 55 14.95 -6.50 0.08
C THR A 55 14.82 -8.01 -0.01
N ALA A 56 14.62 -8.69 1.12
CA ALA A 56 14.39 -10.13 1.16
C ALA A 56 13.12 -10.50 0.37
N SER A 57 12.03 -9.77 0.57
CA SER A 57 10.77 -9.99 -0.15
C SER A 57 10.90 -9.74 -1.65
N ALA A 58 11.59 -8.66 -2.06
CA ALA A 58 11.88 -8.41 -3.46
C ALA A 58 12.69 -9.55 -4.08
N THR A 59 13.70 -10.06 -3.37
CA THR A 59 14.52 -11.19 -3.83
C THR A 59 13.67 -12.46 -4.02
N VAL A 60 12.81 -12.78 -3.06
CA VAL A 60 11.89 -13.94 -3.14
C VAL A 60 10.93 -13.78 -4.33
N VAL A 61 10.35 -12.60 -4.52
CA VAL A 61 9.42 -12.32 -5.63
C VAL A 61 10.14 -12.42 -6.97
N ILE A 62 11.34 -11.85 -7.12
CA ILE A 62 12.15 -11.94 -8.33
C ILE A 62 12.45 -13.40 -8.66
N ALA A 63 12.91 -14.18 -7.69
CA ALA A 63 13.23 -15.60 -7.89
C ALA A 63 11.99 -16.42 -8.26
N ALA A 64 10.85 -16.20 -7.60
CA ALA A 64 9.60 -16.89 -7.88
C ALA A 64 9.07 -16.55 -9.28
N LEU A 65 9.05 -15.28 -9.68
CA LEU A 65 8.56 -14.87 -10.99
C LEU A 65 9.53 -15.26 -12.12
N ALA A 66 10.83 -15.18 -11.91
CA ALA A 66 11.81 -15.70 -12.87
C ALA A 66 11.64 -17.21 -13.10
N SER A 67 11.31 -17.96 -12.04
CA SER A 67 10.99 -19.39 -12.13
C SER A 67 9.65 -19.65 -12.83
N ALA A 68 8.63 -18.82 -12.57
CA ALA A 68 7.30 -18.94 -13.16
C ALA A 68 7.29 -18.68 -14.67
N PHE A 69 8.03 -17.67 -15.13
CA PHE A 69 8.03 -17.21 -16.52
C PHE A 69 9.15 -17.78 -17.37
N GLY A 70 10.22 -18.30 -16.74
CA GLY A 70 11.36 -18.86 -17.44
C GLY A 70 11.19 -20.33 -17.78
N TYR A 71 11.16 -20.67 -19.08
CA TYR A 71 11.08 -22.05 -19.57
C TYR A 71 12.43 -22.78 -19.62
N ASN A 72 13.55 -22.04 -19.64
CA ASN A 72 14.89 -22.55 -19.54
C ASN A 72 15.79 -21.65 -18.70
N ALA A 73 17.02 -22.06 -18.41
CA ALA A 73 17.97 -21.32 -17.59
C ALA A 73 18.20 -19.89 -18.12
N ALA A 74 18.39 -19.73 -19.42
CA ALA A 74 18.64 -18.41 -20.03
C ALA A 74 17.45 -17.47 -19.91
N SER A 75 16.21 -17.96 -20.07
CA SER A 75 15.01 -17.13 -19.90
C SER A 75 14.77 -16.77 -18.45
N ARG A 76 15.06 -17.66 -17.48
CA ARG A 76 15.01 -17.37 -16.05
C ARG A 76 16.02 -16.29 -15.67
N ILE A 77 17.25 -16.40 -16.15
CA ILE A 77 18.30 -15.40 -15.89
C ILE A 77 17.89 -14.05 -16.49
N ARG A 78 17.36 -14.01 -17.72
CA ARG A 78 16.89 -12.75 -18.33
C ARG A 78 15.75 -12.11 -17.52
N ALA A 79 14.76 -12.90 -17.12
CA ALA A 79 13.65 -12.40 -16.28
C ALA A 79 14.16 -11.86 -14.94
N ALA A 80 15.03 -12.60 -14.26
CA ALA A 80 15.66 -12.15 -13.03
C ALA A 80 16.46 -10.87 -13.23
N ALA A 81 17.26 -10.77 -14.32
CA ALA A 81 18.07 -9.59 -14.62
C ALA A 81 17.19 -8.33 -14.84
N TRP A 82 16.09 -8.45 -15.62
CA TRP A 82 15.17 -7.35 -15.84
C TRP A 82 14.47 -6.89 -14.56
N LEU A 83 13.99 -7.81 -13.74
CA LEU A 83 13.35 -7.49 -12.47
C LEU A 83 14.36 -6.88 -11.48
N SER A 84 15.59 -7.39 -11.44
CA SER A 84 16.66 -6.83 -10.60
C SER A 84 17.09 -5.45 -11.08
N ALA A 85 17.18 -5.22 -12.39
CA ALA A 85 17.48 -3.89 -12.93
C ALA A 85 16.40 -2.87 -12.57
N TRP A 86 15.12 -3.26 -12.63
CA TRP A 86 14.02 -2.41 -12.16
C TRP A 86 14.12 -2.15 -10.65
N PHE A 87 14.36 -3.18 -9.83
CA PHE A 87 14.58 -3.00 -8.39
C PHE A 87 15.71 -1.98 -8.10
N VAL A 88 16.85 -2.14 -8.76
CA VAL A 88 18.00 -1.22 -8.63
C VAL A 88 17.64 0.20 -9.07
N LEU A 89 16.88 0.37 -10.16
CA LEU A 89 16.38 1.66 -10.59
C LEU A 89 15.55 2.34 -9.48
N VAL A 90 14.64 1.60 -8.85
CA VAL A 90 13.82 2.15 -7.73
C VAL A 90 14.70 2.53 -6.54
N VAL A 91 15.72 1.71 -6.21
CA VAL A 91 16.69 2.06 -5.15
C VAL A 91 17.43 3.36 -5.50
N ILE A 92 17.88 3.53 -6.75
CA ILE A 92 18.55 4.75 -7.20
C ILE A 92 17.59 5.96 -7.09
N LEU A 93 16.35 5.84 -7.57
CA LEU A 93 15.35 6.92 -7.47
C LEU A 93 15.07 7.32 -6.02
N ALA A 94 15.06 6.35 -5.10
CA ALA A 94 14.89 6.62 -3.68
C ALA A 94 16.13 7.26 -3.06
N ALA A 95 17.34 6.77 -3.37
CA ALA A 95 18.59 7.27 -2.86
C ALA A 95 18.88 8.71 -3.32
N THR A 96 18.55 9.02 -4.57
CA THR A 96 18.67 10.37 -5.16
C THR A 96 17.53 11.31 -4.76
N ARG A 97 16.53 10.81 -4.01
CA ARG A 97 15.32 11.56 -3.66
C ARG A 97 14.54 12.12 -4.85
N ALA A 98 14.67 11.50 -6.03
CA ALA A 98 14.03 11.96 -7.26
C ALA A 98 12.49 11.98 -7.17
N LEU A 99 11.91 11.13 -6.31
CA LEU A 99 10.46 11.06 -6.05
C LEU A 99 10.05 11.72 -4.73
N HIS A 100 10.97 12.42 -4.05
CA HIS A 100 10.67 13.09 -2.79
C HIS A 100 9.77 14.32 -3.02
N TYR A 101 8.82 14.58 -2.13
CA TYR A 101 7.83 15.64 -2.31
C TYR A 101 8.41 17.06 -2.22
N GLU A 102 9.52 17.27 -1.48
CA GLU A 102 10.16 18.59 -1.34
C GLU A 102 11.17 18.88 -2.45
N HIS A 103 11.84 17.86 -2.98
CA HIS A 103 13.04 18.05 -3.82
C HIS A 103 12.93 17.31 -5.16
N GLY A 104 11.84 16.59 -5.40
CA GLY A 104 11.63 15.77 -6.58
C GLY A 104 10.22 15.87 -7.13
N LEU A 105 9.79 14.82 -7.85
CA LEU A 105 8.48 14.76 -8.49
C LEU A 105 7.30 14.56 -7.53
N GLY A 106 7.57 14.22 -6.26
CA GLY A 106 6.54 14.03 -5.24
C GLY A 106 5.51 12.95 -5.58
N THR A 107 4.28 13.17 -5.12
CA THR A 107 3.15 12.24 -5.33
C THR A 107 2.91 11.88 -6.80
N PRO A 108 2.94 12.81 -7.78
CA PRO A 108 2.85 12.45 -9.20
C PRO A 108 3.96 11.50 -9.66
N GLY A 109 5.19 11.69 -9.17
CA GLY A 109 6.32 10.81 -9.48
C GLY A 109 6.14 9.40 -8.94
N VAL A 110 5.64 9.26 -7.69
CA VAL A 110 5.31 7.95 -7.11
C VAL A 110 4.16 7.30 -7.88
N GLY A 111 3.12 8.06 -8.23
CA GLY A 111 2.02 7.58 -9.07
C GLY A 111 2.52 7.04 -10.42
N LEU A 112 3.44 7.77 -11.06
CA LEU A 112 4.08 7.32 -12.30
C LEU A 112 4.91 6.05 -12.08
N ALA A 113 5.66 5.95 -10.99
CA ALA A 113 6.44 4.76 -10.64
C ALA A 113 5.57 3.51 -10.42
N VAL A 114 4.31 3.68 -9.98
CA VAL A 114 3.33 2.59 -9.87
C VAL A 114 2.71 2.26 -11.23
N VAL A 115 2.20 3.26 -11.95
CA VAL A 115 1.35 3.05 -13.14
C VAL A 115 2.17 2.70 -14.38
N LEU A 116 3.33 3.35 -14.58
CA LEU A 116 4.11 3.17 -15.79
C LEU A 116 4.58 1.73 -16.02
N PRO A 117 5.12 0.99 -15.03
CA PRO A 117 5.49 -0.40 -15.22
C PRO A 117 4.30 -1.30 -15.58
N ILE A 118 3.12 -1.04 -14.99
CA ILE A 118 1.89 -1.78 -15.28
C ILE A 118 1.47 -1.54 -16.74
N VAL A 119 1.44 -0.28 -17.18
CA VAL A 119 1.08 0.08 -18.55
C VAL A 119 2.07 -0.52 -19.54
N ILE A 120 3.38 -0.40 -19.29
CA ILE A 120 4.42 -1.00 -20.14
C ILE A 120 4.20 -2.52 -20.25
N LEU A 121 4.00 -3.19 -19.11
CA LEU A 121 3.76 -4.64 -19.11
C LEU A 121 2.52 -5.02 -19.91
N CYS A 122 1.39 -4.31 -19.71
CA CYS A 122 0.16 -4.55 -20.49
C CYS A 122 0.37 -4.36 -21.98
N LEU A 123 1.08 -3.31 -22.38
CA LEU A 123 1.39 -3.04 -23.78
C LEU A 123 2.32 -4.11 -24.37
N VAL A 124 3.34 -4.53 -23.65
CA VAL A 124 4.28 -5.56 -24.11
C VAL A 124 3.62 -6.93 -24.18
N VAL A 125 2.83 -7.32 -23.16
CA VAL A 125 2.04 -8.56 -23.19
C VAL A 125 1.04 -8.56 -24.35
N GLY A 126 0.41 -7.42 -24.63
CA GLY A 126 -0.51 -7.28 -25.77
C GLY A 126 0.14 -7.46 -27.13
N ARG A 127 1.45 -7.15 -27.25
CA ARG A 127 2.19 -7.20 -28.52
C ARG A 127 3.14 -8.39 -28.66
N ALA A 128 3.72 -8.88 -27.57
CA ALA A 128 4.71 -9.95 -27.59
C ALA A 128 4.05 -11.31 -27.28
N GLU A 129 3.88 -12.13 -28.32
CA GLU A 129 3.29 -13.46 -28.19
C GLU A 129 4.06 -14.35 -27.21
N SER A 130 5.40 -14.30 -27.25
CA SER A 130 6.27 -15.05 -26.35
C SER A 130 6.02 -14.72 -24.86
N LEU A 131 5.73 -13.45 -24.53
CA LEU A 131 5.44 -13.05 -23.16
C LEU A 131 4.02 -13.46 -22.77
N ARG A 132 3.05 -13.34 -23.68
CA ARG A 132 1.69 -13.83 -23.47
C ARG A 132 1.69 -15.35 -23.20
N GLU A 133 2.45 -16.12 -23.99
CA GLU A 133 2.64 -17.54 -23.74
C GLU A 133 3.31 -17.84 -22.40
N ALA A 134 4.30 -17.06 -21.99
CA ALA A 134 4.93 -17.20 -20.67
C ALA A 134 3.90 -17.02 -19.54
N PHE A 135 3.01 -16.03 -19.65
CA PHE A 135 1.90 -15.87 -18.71
C PHE A 135 0.92 -17.07 -18.75
N HIS A 136 0.66 -17.62 -19.92
CA HIS A 136 -0.21 -18.80 -20.05
C HIS A 136 0.43 -20.08 -19.51
N ARG A 137 1.73 -20.20 -19.50
CA ARG A 137 2.46 -21.37 -18.95
C ARG A 137 2.73 -21.27 -17.46
N ALA A 138 2.77 -20.05 -16.90
CA ALA A 138 3.10 -19.83 -15.51
C ALA A 138 2.15 -20.60 -14.56
N PRO A 139 2.67 -21.32 -13.55
CA PRO A 139 1.84 -22.08 -12.62
C PRO A 139 0.99 -21.13 -11.75
N VAL A 140 -0.34 -21.18 -11.88
CA VAL A 140 -1.24 -20.31 -11.11
C VAL A 140 -1.01 -20.43 -9.59
N PRO A 141 -0.80 -21.63 -9.01
CA PRO A 141 -0.49 -21.72 -7.59
C PRO A 141 0.76 -20.92 -7.18
N LEU A 142 1.79 -20.88 -8.02
CA LEU A 142 2.98 -20.08 -7.74
C LEU A 142 2.71 -18.58 -7.82
N LEU A 143 1.92 -18.14 -8.83
CA LEU A 143 1.50 -16.74 -8.95
C LEU A 143 0.68 -16.29 -7.74
N VAL A 144 -0.18 -17.15 -7.20
CA VAL A 144 -0.94 -16.87 -5.96
C VAL A 144 0.00 -16.84 -4.77
N SER A 145 0.92 -17.82 -4.64
CA SER A 145 1.84 -17.91 -3.50
C SER A 145 2.77 -16.71 -3.38
N VAL A 146 3.13 -16.04 -4.49
CA VAL A 146 3.94 -14.82 -4.46
C VAL A 146 3.32 -13.73 -3.57
N HIS A 147 1.98 -13.68 -3.49
CA HIS A 147 1.30 -12.69 -2.66
C HIS A 147 1.47 -12.92 -1.16
N THR A 148 2.09 -14.04 -0.72
CA THR A 148 2.44 -14.23 0.70
C THR A 148 3.37 -13.14 1.22
N VAL A 149 4.19 -12.51 0.35
CA VAL A 149 5.04 -11.37 0.72
C VAL A 149 4.22 -10.16 1.20
N ARG A 150 2.92 -10.10 0.93
CA ARG A 150 2.03 -9.04 1.45
C ARG A 150 1.82 -9.11 2.96
N LEU A 151 2.28 -10.17 3.64
CA LEU A 151 2.43 -10.16 5.10
C LEU A 151 3.30 -9.00 5.60
N LEU A 152 4.12 -8.39 4.74
CA LEU A 152 4.79 -7.11 4.97
C LEU A 152 3.82 -5.96 5.33
N GLY A 153 2.53 -6.10 5.11
CA GLY A 153 1.50 -5.19 5.61
C GLY A 153 1.58 -4.93 7.12
N ILE A 154 2.22 -5.85 7.89
CA ILE A 154 2.52 -5.63 9.30
C ILE A 154 3.39 -4.38 9.51
N SER A 155 4.30 -4.06 8.58
CA SER A 155 5.13 -2.85 8.64
C SER A 155 4.30 -1.57 8.55
N PHE A 156 3.20 -1.54 7.76
CA PHE A 156 2.26 -0.41 7.75
C PHE A 156 1.57 -0.26 9.10
N VAL A 157 1.14 -1.37 9.71
CA VAL A 157 0.49 -1.36 11.03
C VAL A 157 1.45 -0.85 12.10
N VAL A 158 2.72 -1.28 12.08
CA VAL A 158 3.77 -0.82 12.99
C VAL A 158 4.08 0.67 12.78
N LEU A 159 4.22 1.11 11.53
CA LEU A 159 4.45 2.52 11.21
C LEU A 159 3.27 3.40 11.66
N TYR A 160 2.04 2.93 11.53
CA TYR A 160 0.86 3.60 12.07
C TYR A 160 0.88 3.64 13.60
N ALA A 161 1.14 2.51 14.26
CA ALA A 161 1.18 2.43 15.72
C ALA A 161 2.26 3.33 16.32
N THR A 162 3.39 3.50 15.62
CA THR A 162 4.49 4.38 16.02
C THR A 162 4.35 5.84 15.57
N GLY A 163 3.22 6.20 14.96
CA GLY A 163 2.94 7.56 14.52
C GLY A 163 3.77 8.03 13.33
N ARG A 164 4.22 7.11 12.45
CA ARG A 164 5.02 7.41 11.25
C ARG A 164 4.22 7.39 9.95
N LEU A 165 3.01 6.83 9.97
CA LEU A 165 2.06 6.83 8.85
C LEU A 165 0.66 7.24 9.29
N PRO A 166 -0.12 7.88 8.42
CA PRO A 166 -1.46 8.37 8.74
C PRO A 166 -2.54 7.29 8.62
N ALA A 167 -3.67 7.50 9.33
CA ALA A 167 -4.95 6.94 8.95
C ALA A 167 -5.61 7.85 7.89
N PRO A 168 -6.47 7.32 7.00
CA PRO A 168 -6.89 5.91 6.89
C PRO A 168 -5.90 5.01 6.13
N PHE A 169 -4.86 5.57 5.50
CA PHE A 169 -3.93 4.87 4.61
C PHE A 169 -3.32 3.62 5.26
N ALA A 170 -2.52 3.81 6.32
CA ALA A 170 -1.72 2.72 6.88
C ALA A 170 -2.53 1.56 7.46
N PRO A 171 -3.62 1.78 8.25
CA PRO A 171 -4.41 0.67 8.74
C PRO A 171 -5.15 -0.08 7.61
N VAL A 172 -5.68 0.61 6.60
CA VAL A 172 -6.41 -0.05 5.50
C VAL A 172 -5.43 -0.86 4.65
N ALA A 173 -4.34 -0.26 4.19
CA ALA A 173 -3.31 -0.95 3.40
C ALA A 173 -2.67 -2.10 4.19
N GLY A 174 -2.34 -1.89 5.47
CA GLY A 174 -1.70 -2.90 6.30
C GLY A 174 -2.56 -4.14 6.54
N TRP A 175 -3.80 -3.96 6.97
CA TRP A 175 -4.69 -5.10 7.23
C TRP A 175 -5.15 -5.80 5.95
N GLY A 176 -5.36 -5.06 4.86
CA GLY A 176 -5.68 -5.63 3.56
C GLY A 176 -4.54 -6.49 3.02
N ASP A 177 -3.31 -5.99 3.07
CA ASP A 177 -2.10 -6.73 2.71
C ASP A 177 -1.95 -8.00 3.56
N ILE A 178 -2.07 -7.90 4.89
CA ILE A 178 -2.00 -9.06 5.80
C ILE A 178 -3.06 -10.10 5.43
N PHE A 179 -4.30 -9.68 5.19
CA PHE A 179 -5.38 -10.59 4.82
C PHE A 179 -5.07 -11.34 3.53
N VAL A 180 -4.70 -10.63 2.46
CA VAL A 180 -4.37 -11.25 1.17
C VAL A 180 -3.12 -12.13 1.30
N GLY A 181 -2.08 -11.66 1.99
CA GLY A 181 -0.86 -12.42 2.20
C GLY A 181 -1.05 -13.70 3.00
N ALA A 182 -1.84 -13.66 4.08
CA ALA A 182 -2.12 -14.82 4.91
C ALA A 182 -3.00 -15.87 4.21
N THR A 183 -3.92 -15.42 3.35
CA THR A 183 -4.82 -16.33 2.61
C THR A 183 -4.19 -16.88 1.33
N ALA A 184 -3.13 -16.24 0.80
CA ALA A 184 -2.47 -16.68 -0.43
C ALA A 184 -2.02 -18.16 -0.42
N PRO A 185 -1.34 -18.70 0.62
CA PRO A 185 -0.95 -20.10 0.65
C PRO A 185 -2.14 -21.06 0.61
N VAL A 186 -3.24 -20.70 1.29
CA VAL A 186 -4.47 -21.50 1.32
C VAL A 186 -5.11 -21.55 -0.06
N VAL A 187 -5.25 -20.39 -0.72
CA VAL A 187 -5.82 -20.30 -2.08
C VAL A 187 -4.93 -21.02 -3.08
N ALA A 188 -3.60 -20.87 -2.97
CA ALA A 188 -2.66 -21.60 -3.81
C ALA A 188 -2.81 -23.13 -3.66
N TRP A 189 -2.99 -23.61 -2.45
CA TRP A 189 -3.24 -25.03 -2.15
C TRP A 189 -4.59 -25.51 -2.75
N ILE A 190 -5.69 -24.75 -2.57
CA ILE A 190 -7.01 -25.04 -3.15
C ILE A 190 -6.91 -25.17 -4.68
N VAL A 191 -6.22 -24.25 -5.33
CA VAL A 191 -6.04 -24.25 -6.79
C VAL A 191 -5.15 -25.42 -7.23
N HIS A 192 -4.06 -25.69 -6.50
CA HIS A 192 -3.17 -26.81 -6.78
C HIS A 192 -3.87 -28.16 -6.69
N ARG A 193 -4.69 -28.36 -5.67
CA ARG A 193 -5.48 -29.58 -5.42
C ARG A 193 -6.71 -29.69 -6.31
N ARG A 194 -7.04 -28.65 -7.10
CA ARG A 194 -8.24 -28.61 -7.95
C ARG A 194 -9.51 -28.92 -7.16
N VAL A 195 -9.61 -28.39 -5.94
CA VAL A 195 -10.80 -28.55 -5.08
C VAL A 195 -12.02 -28.01 -5.81
N SER A 196 -13.21 -28.55 -5.51
CA SER A 196 -14.47 -28.05 -6.07
C SER A 196 -14.57 -26.54 -5.85
N ASN A 197 -15.04 -25.80 -6.88
CA ASN A 197 -15.16 -24.35 -6.89
C ASN A 197 -13.83 -23.57 -6.77
N SER A 198 -12.66 -24.23 -6.89
CA SER A 198 -11.33 -23.56 -6.81
C SER A 198 -11.21 -22.34 -7.73
N ARG A 199 -11.88 -22.36 -8.88
CA ARG A 199 -11.91 -21.25 -9.82
C ARG A 199 -12.66 -20.04 -9.26
N ALA A 200 -13.82 -20.23 -8.65
CA ALA A 200 -14.60 -19.15 -8.04
C ALA A 200 -13.85 -18.55 -6.86
N VAL A 201 -13.24 -19.40 -6.01
CA VAL A 201 -12.38 -18.96 -4.91
C VAL A 201 -11.22 -18.10 -5.43
N LEU A 202 -10.51 -18.57 -6.45
CA LEU A 202 -9.43 -17.84 -7.07
C LEU A 202 -9.89 -16.50 -7.64
N TRP A 203 -11.05 -16.48 -8.32
CA TRP A 203 -11.60 -15.25 -8.92
C TRP A 203 -11.92 -14.20 -7.85
N VAL A 204 -12.66 -14.59 -6.81
CA VAL A 204 -13.02 -13.68 -5.70
C VAL A 204 -11.78 -13.18 -4.99
N TRP A 205 -10.86 -14.08 -4.63
CA TRP A 205 -9.62 -13.71 -3.97
C TRP A 205 -8.77 -12.75 -4.80
N ASN A 206 -8.68 -12.98 -6.12
CA ASN A 206 -7.91 -12.14 -7.03
C ASN A 206 -8.52 -10.74 -7.17
N VAL A 207 -9.86 -10.63 -7.20
CA VAL A 207 -10.57 -9.34 -7.19
C VAL A 207 -10.31 -8.59 -5.89
N VAL A 208 -10.46 -9.25 -4.74
CA VAL A 208 -10.22 -8.64 -3.43
C VAL A 208 -8.79 -8.15 -3.33
N GLY A 209 -7.80 -8.97 -3.72
CA GLY A 209 -6.38 -8.58 -3.66
C GLY A 209 -6.01 -7.44 -4.59
N ALA A 210 -6.61 -7.37 -5.78
CA ALA A 210 -6.40 -6.27 -6.72
C ALA A 210 -7.05 -4.97 -6.22
N LEU A 211 -8.27 -5.04 -5.69
CA LEU A 211 -8.97 -3.87 -5.13
C LEU A 211 -8.25 -3.32 -3.90
N ASP A 212 -7.68 -4.18 -3.08
CA ASP A 212 -6.89 -3.77 -1.92
C ASP A 212 -5.64 -2.97 -2.34
N LEU A 213 -4.89 -3.42 -3.36
CA LEU A 213 -3.76 -2.65 -3.91
C LEU A 213 -4.22 -1.30 -4.49
N ILE A 214 -5.36 -1.25 -5.18
CA ILE A 214 -5.93 0.01 -5.69
C ILE A 214 -6.25 0.94 -4.53
N ALA A 215 -6.91 0.43 -3.49
CA ALA A 215 -7.24 1.21 -2.29
C ALA A 215 -5.98 1.71 -1.58
N ALA A 216 -4.95 0.88 -1.44
CA ALA A 216 -3.67 1.27 -0.83
C ALA A 216 -2.99 2.41 -1.62
N VAL A 217 -2.92 2.30 -2.94
CA VAL A 217 -2.35 3.35 -3.80
C VAL A 217 -3.17 4.65 -3.72
N PHE A 218 -4.49 4.55 -3.80
CA PHE A 218 -5.40 5.70 -3.70
C PHE A 218 -5.25 6.41 -2.35
N LEU A 219 -5.33 5.67 -1.23
CA LEU A 219 -5.21 6.24 0.10
C LEU A 219 -3.79 6.78 0.36
N GLY A 220 -2.76 6.11 -0.13
CA GLY A 220 -1.38 6.58 -0.04
C GLY A 220 -1.17 7.91 -0.77
N ALA A 221 -1.67 8.03 -2.00
CA ALA A 221 -1.58 9.24 -2.80
C ALA A 221 -2.38 10.41 -2.19
N THR A 222 -3.61 10.13 -1.72
CA THR A 222 -4.48 11.15 -1.12
C THR A 222 -4.12 11.53 0.32
N SER A 223 -3.23 10.77 0.98
CA SER A 223 -2.62 11.12 2.27
C SER A 223 -1.24 11.77 2.13
N SER A 224 -0.71 11.87 0.90
CA SER A 224 0.61 12.46 0.61
C SER A 224 0.52 13.98 0.46
N PRO A 225 1.60 14.74 0.75
CA PRO A 225 1.63 16.17 0.47
C PRO A 225 1.45 16.44 -1.02
N GLY A 226 0.67 17.48 -1.36
CA GLY A 226 0.46 17.90 -2.75
C GLY A 226 -1.00 18.22 -3.07
N PRO A 227 -1.31 18.58 -4.32
CA PRO A 227 -2.63 19.07 -4.72
C PRO A 227 -3.72 17.98 -4.67
N ALA A 228 -3.34 16.70 -4.70
CA ALA A 228 -4.28 15.57 -4.59
C ALA A 228 -4.56 15.14 -3.15
N ARG A 229 -4.05 15.86 -2.15
CA ARG A 229 -4.24 15.50 -0.73
C ARG A 229 -5.70 15.69 -0.32
N LEU A 230 -6.33 14.61 0.15
CA LEU A 230 -7.69 14.60 0.69
C LEU A 230 -7.70 14.36 2.19
N PHE A 231 -6.73 13.60 2.71
CA PHE A 231 -6.60 13.29 4.13
C PHE A 231 -5.46 14.10 4.75
N PHE A 232 -5.83 15.08 5.60
CA PHE A 232 -4.90 16.05 6.20
C PHE A 232 -4.35 15.62 7.56
N GLY A 233 -4.51 14.34 7.93
CA GLY A 233 -3.92 13.79 9.14
C GLY A 233 -2.39 13.85 9.11
N GLU A 234 -1.77 14.10 10.28
CA GLU A 234 -0.32 14.03 10.43
C GLU A 234 0.08 12.80 11.26
N PRO A 235 1.23 12.17 10.91
CA PRO A 235 2.10 12.48 9.78
C PRO A 235 1.45 12.16 8.44
N SER A 236 1.95 12.74 7.33
CA SER A 236 1.51 12.37 5.98
C SER A 236 2.15 11.05 5.50
N SER A 237 1.74 10.54 4.34
CA SER A 237 2.35 9.37 3.72
C SER A 237 3.71 9.65 3.02
N ALA A 238 4.30 10.82 3.23
CA ALA A 238 5.55 11.26 2.58
C ALA A 238 6.72 10.29 2.76
N ILE A 239 6.76 9.54 3.86
CA ILE A 239 7.79 8.52 4.10
C ILE A 239 7.85 7.47 2.99
N MET A 240 6.75 7.23 2.26
CA MET A 240 6.69 6.30 1.13
C MET A 240 7.52 6.77 -0.08
N THR A 241 8.07 7.98 -0.05
CA THR A 241 8.99 8.50 -1.08
C THR A 241 10.46 8.31 -0.74
N THR A 242 10.79 7.70 0.40
CA THR A 242 12.14 7.52 0.91
C THR A 242 12.51 6.05 1.10
N LEU A 243 13.81 5.73 1.14
CA LEU A 243 14.26 4.38 1.50
C LEU A 243 13.96 4.08 2.98
N PRO A 244 13.62 2.84 3.28
CA PRO A 244 13.37 1.71 2.37
C PRO A 244 11.97 1.68 1.78
N TRP A 245 11.06 2.54 2.25
CA TRP A 245 9.61 2.45 2.05
C TRP A 245 9.17 2.68 0.60
N LEU A 246 9.95 3.41 -0.22
CA LEU A 246 9.67 3.58 -1.65
C LEU A 246 9.69 2.26 -2.41
N LEU A 247 10.37 1.21 -1.91
CA LEU A 247 10.37 -0.11 -2.54
C LEU A 247 8.96 -0.73 -2.60
N ILE A 248 8.06 -0.32 -1.71
CA ILE A 248 6.67 -0.80 -1.74
C ILE A 248 5.94 -0.23 -2.97
N PRO A 249 5.69 1.10 -3.09
CA PRO A 249 4.95 1.63 -4.23
C PRO A 249 5.76 1.58 -5.54
N GLY A 250 7.09 1.66 -5.51
CA GLY A 250 7.90 1.71 -6.72
C GLY A 250 8.22 0.35 -7.34
N PHE A 251 8.19 -0.73 -6.55
CA PHE A 251 8.54 -2.06 -7.02
C PHE A 251 7.49 -3.13 -6.69
N LEU A 252 7.18 -3.34 -5.41
CA LEU A 252 6.32 -4.47 -5.00
C LEU A 252 4.87 -4.29 -5.48
N VAL A 253 4.27 -3.12 -5.28
CA VAL A 253 2.87 -2.86 -5.65
C VAL A 253 2.63 -3.06 -7.14
N PRO A 254 3.36 -2.41 -8.08
CA PRO A 254 3.12 -2.60 -9.50
C PRO A 254 3.42 -4.03 -9.96
N LEU A 255 4.41 -4.70 -9.36
CA LEU A 255 4.74 -6.07 -9.69
C LEU A 255 3.65 -7.06 -9.25
N LEU A 256 3.16 -6.94 -8.02
CA LEU A 256 2.08 -7.78 -7.50
C LEU A 256 0.76 -7.49 -8.23
N PHE A 257 0.50 -6.23 -8.59
CA PHE A 257 -0.66 -5.89 -9.41
C PHE A 257 -0.60 -6.54 -10.80
N ALA A 258 0.58 -6.56 -11.42
CA ALA A 258 0.82 -7.27 -12.67
C ALA A 258 0.57 -8.78 -12.55
N VAL A 259 0.88 -9.39 -11.39
CA VAL A 259 0.55 -10.79 -11.11
C VAL A 259 -0.97 -11.00 -11.02
N HIS A 260 -1.72 -10.09 -10.38
CA HIS A 260 -3.19 -10.13 -10.38
C HIS A 260 -3.75 -10.06 -11.80
N ILE A 261 -3.23 -9.17 -12.67
CA ILE A 261 -3.62 -9.11 -14.09
C ILE A 261 -3.34 -10.45 -14.77
N GLY A 262 -2.17 -11.05 -14.56
CA GLY A 262 -1.82 -12.35 -15.11
C GLY A 262 -2.80 -13.47 -14.71
N ILE A 263 -3.22 -13.48 -13.44
CA ILE A 263 -4.24 -14.42 -12.96
C ILE A 263 -5.58 -14.17 -13.64
N PHE A 264 -6.02 -12.91 -13.83
CA PHE A 264 -7.26 -12.59 -14.56
C PHE A 264 -7.19 -13.06 -16.02
N LEU A 265 -6.08 -12.86 -16.71
CA LEU A 265 -5.90 -13.33 -18.09
C LEU A 265 -6.02 -14.86 -18.18
N ARG A 266 -5.48 -15.59 -17.21
CA ARG A 266 -5.61 -17.05 -17.11
C ARG A 266 -7.06 -17.50 -16.89
N LEU A 267 -7.78 -16.82 -16.01
CA LEU A 267 -9.19 -17.10 -15.74
C LEU A 267 -10.06 -16.84 -16.98
N ALA A 268 -9.82 -15.76 -17.72
CA ALA A 268 -10.56 -15.41 -18.92
C ALA A 268 -10.30 -16.41 -20.09
N ALA A 269 -9.07 -16.85 -20.28
CA ALA A 269 -8.72 -17.81 -21.33
C ALA A 269 -9.44 -19.17 -21.16
N THR A 270 -9.62 -19.62 -19.93
CA THR A 270 -10.33 -20.87 -19.62
C THR A 270 -11.84 -20.78 -19.94
N ASP A 271 -12.45 -19.59 -19.87
CA ASP A 271 -13.87 -19.39 -20.22
C ASP A 271 -14.11 -19.41 -21.71
N SER A 272 -13.20 -18.85 -22.47
CA SER A 272 -13.28 -18.83 -23.94
C SER A 272 -13.18 -20.23 -24.54
N GLY A 273 -12.33 -21.11 -23.96
CA GLY A 273 -12.22 -22.51 -24.35
C GLY A 273 -13.50 -23.32 -24.06
N ARG A 274 -14.15 -23.07 -22.93
CA ARG A 274 -15.38 -23.77 -22.52
C ARG A 274 -16.59 -23.39 -23.36
N LYS A 275 -16.68 -22.14 -23.80
CA LYS A 275 -17.77 -21.63 -24.69
C LYS A 275 -17.66 -22.13 -26.12
N ARG A 276 -16.51 -22.64 -26.57
CA ARG A 276 -16.33 -23.18 -27.94
C ARG A 276 -16.68 -24.68 -28.04
N ILE A 277 -16.86 -25.36 -26.90
CA ILE A 277 -17.11 -26.81 -26.84
C ILE A 277 -18.62 -27.11 -26.59
N ASN A 278 -19.36 -26.10 -26.13
CA ASN A 278 -20.82 -26.17 -25.97
C ASN A 278 -21.52 -25.39 -27.11
#